data_e535558de17872dd65d077a6a76ff15f
#
_entry.id   e535558de17872dd65d077a6a76ff15f
#
_cell.length_a   1.000
_cell.length_b   1.000
_cell.length_c   1.000
_cell.angle_alpha   90.00
_cell.angle_beta   90.00
_cell.angle_gamma   90.00
#
_symmetry.space_group_name_H-M   'P 1'
#
loop_
_entity.id
_entity.type
_entity.pdbx_description
1 polymer ?
#
loop_
_entity_poly.entity_id
_entity_poly.type
_entity_poly.pdbx_seq_one_letter_code
_entity_poly.pdbx_strand_id
1 'polypeptide(L)' 'IEQLDLAFENIFRNLRAANMQVADLVKLTTYLVGEWDTDKRRALVASKLAGHQPAMTLMYAAALANPAIKVEIDVWASCE' A
#
# COMPACT_ATOMS: atom_id res chain seq x y z
N ILE A 1 1.74 11.40 -2.87
CA ILE A 1 2.93 10.54 -2.92
C ILE A 1 3.54 10.38 -1.53
N GLU A 2 3.66 11.45 -0.76
CA GLU A 2 4.20 11.37 0.61
C GLU A 2 3.32 10.49 1.51
N GLN A 3 2.00 10.61 1.41
CA GLN A 3 1.10 9.76 2.19
C GLN A 3 1.20 8.30 1.78
N LEU A 4 1.36 8.03 0.48
CA LEU A 4 1.50 6.67 -0.02
C LEU A 4 2.81 6.05 0.48
N ASP A 5 3.90 6.80 0.42
CA ASP A 5 5.19 6.36 0.94
C ASP A 5 5.10 6.01 2.44
N LEU A 6 4.48 6.89 3.22
CA LEU A 6 4.30 6.67 4.66
C LEU A 6 3.42 5.46 4.94
N ALA A 7 2.37 5.25 4.15
CA ALA A 7 1.50 4.08 4.29
C ALA A 7 2.30 2.78 4.10
N PHE A 8 3.16 2.71 3.10
CA PHE A 8 4.03 1.55 2.90
C PHE A 8 5.03 1.37 4.03
N GLU A 9 5.62 2.46 4.53
CA GLU A 9 6.56 2.36 5.65
C GLU A 9 5.88 1.80 6.90
N ASN A 10 4.63 2.18 7.16
CA ASN A 10 3.86 1.63 8.27
C ASN A 10 3.57 0.15 8.07
N ILE A 11 3.25 -0.29 6.85
CA ILE A 11 3.05 -1.70 6.52
C ILE A 11 4.34 -2.48 6.78
N PHE A 12 5.47 -1.98 6.33
CA PHE A 12 6.76 -2.66 6.51
C PHE A 12 7.11 -2.77 7.98
N ARG A 13 6.82 -1.76 8.79
CA ARG A 13 7.01 -1.80 10.24
C ARG A 13 6.18 -2.91 10.87
N ASN A 14 4.92 -3.02 10.46
CA ASN A 14 4.03 -4.06 10.98
C ASN A 14 4.48 -5.46 10.55
N LEU A 15 4.94 -5.62 9.32
CA LEU A 15 5.49 -6.89 8.83
C LEU A 15 6.71 -7.30 9.66
N ARG A 16 7.63 -6.38 9.90
CA ARG A 16 8.82 -6.68 10.70
C ARG A 16 8.44 -7.08 12.13
N ALA A 17 7.46 -6.42 12.71
CA ALA A 17 6.97 -6.77 14.06
C ALA A 17 6.38 -8.19 14.10
N ALA A 18 5.85 -8.68 12.99
CA ALA A 18 5.31 -10.03 12.86
C ALA A 18 6.33 -11.04 12.32
N ASN A 19 7.59 -10.66 12.16
CA ASN A 19 8.65 -11.46 11.54
C ASN A 19 8.33 -11.84 10.09
N MET A 20 7.68 -10.94 9.36
CA MET A 20 7.33 -11.12 7.96
C MET A 20 8.07 -10.15 7.07
N GLN A 21 8.12 -10.46 5.78
CA GLN A 21 8.78 -9.67 4.75
C GLN A 21 7.77 -9.26 3.67
N VAL A 22 8.19 -8.37 2.79
CA VAL A 22 7.37 -7.95 1.64
C VAL A 22 6.94 -9.16 0.80
N ALA A 23 7.82 -10.15 0.63
CA ALA A 23 7.50 -11.36 -0.12
C ALA A 23 6.37 -12.19 0.48
N ASP A 24 6.01 -11.95 1.74
CA ASP A 24 4.89 -12.63 2.40
C ASP A 24 3.54 -11.97 2.11
N LEU A 25 3.51 -10.82 1.45
CA LEU A 25 2.28 -10.16 1.06
C LEU A 25 1.53 -10.99 0.01
N VAL A 26 0.28 -11.33 0.32
CA VAL A 26 -0.58 -12.13 -0.56
C VAL A 26 -1.52 -11.24 -1.35
N LYS A 27 -2.07 -10.22 -0.71
CA LYS A 27 -3.03 -9.32 -1.31
C LYS A 27 -2.83 -7.91 -0.78
N LEU A 28 -3.00 -6.94 -1.67
CA LEU A 28 -2.89 -5.53 -1.32
C LEU A 28 -4.03 -4.77 -1.99
N THR A 29 -4.82 -4.05 -1.20
CA THR A 29 -5.89 -3.19 -1.69
C THR A 29 -5.56 -1.76 -1.33
N THR A 30 -5.57 -0.88 -2.33
CA THR A 30 -5.29 0.54 -2.16
C THR A 30 -6.55 1.35 -2.39
N TYR A 31 -6.87 2.22 -1.45
CA TYR A 31 -7.98 3.17 -1.54
C TYR A 31 -7.41 4.57 -1.69
N LEU A 32 -7.79 5.26 -2.77
CA LEU A 32 -7.31 6.61 -3.08
C LEU A 32 -8.47 7.60 -3.05
N VAL A 33 -8.19 8.82 -2.60
CA VAL A 33 -9.13 9.93 -2.64
C VAL A 33 -8.50 11.07 -3.44
N GLY A 34 -9.28 11.65 -4.36
CA GLY A 34 -8.82 12.77 -5.18
C GLY A 34 -8.04 12.32 -6.40
N GLU A 35 -7.26 13.24 -6.93
CA GLU A 35 -6.45 13.01 -8.12
C GLU A 35 -5.04 12.58 -7.77
N TRP A 36 -4.53 11.60 -8.50
CA TRP A 36 -3.19 11.05 -8.30
C TRP A 36 -2.47 10.95 -9.64
N ASP A 37 -1.18 11.25 -9.64
CA ASP A 37 -0.33 10.98 -10.78
C ASP A 37 -0.13 9.48 -10.89
N THR A 38 -0.71 8.87 -11.93
CA THR A 38 -0.71 7.43 -12.11
C THR A 38 0.71 6.87 -12.26
N ASP A 39 1.55 7.55 -13.04
CA ASP A 39 2.90 7.06 -13.31
C ASP A 39 3.77 7.11 -12.04
N LYS A 40 3.70 8.21 -11.30
CA LYS A 40 4.45 8.35 -10.04
C LYS A 40 3.96 7.34 -9.00
N ARG A 41 2.64 7.15 -8.91
CA ARG A 41 2.06 6.18 -7.99
C ARG A 41 2.53 4.76 -8.31
N ARG A 42 2.46 4.37 -9.58
CA ARG A 42 2.90 3.03 -10.02
C ARG A 42 4.39 2.82 -9.78
N ALA A 43 5.20 3.82 -10.04
CA ALA A 43 6.63 3.73 -9.82
C ALA A 43 6.96 3.54 -8.34
N LEU A 44 6.27 4.27 -7.45
CA LEU A 44 6.47 4.13 -6.03
C LEU A 44 6.08 2.75 -5.54
N VAL A 45 4.90 2.25 -5.96
CA VAL A 45 4.43 0.92 -5.56
C VAL A 45 5.40 -0.17 -6.03
N ALA A 46 5.85 -0.09 -7.28
CA ALA A 46 6.81 -1.06 -7.82
C ALA A 46 8.12 -1.05 -7.03
N SER A 47 8.60 0.13 -6.67
CA SER A 47 9.81 0.30 -5.86
C SER A 47 9.64 -0.34 -4.48
N LYS A 48 8.51 -0.10 -3.81
CA LYS A 48 8.25 -0.61 -2.47
C LYS A 48 8.10 -2.13 -2.46
N LEU A 49 7.52 -2.70 -3.49
CA LEU A 49 7.32 -4.16 -3.59
C LEU A 49 8.56 -4.92 -4.06
N ALA A 50 9.54 -4.22 -4.62
CA ALA A 50 10.85 -4.80 -4.98
C ALA A 50 10.76 -6.07 -5.83
N GLY A 51 9.88 -6.06 -6.82
CA GLY A 51 9.68 -7.18 -7.75
C GLY A 51 8.65 -8.21 -7.30
N HIS A 52 8.21 -8.17 -6.05
CA HIS A 52 7.15 -9.05 -5.58
C HIS A 52 5.80 -8.59 -6.15
N GLN A 53 4.96 -9.54 -6.56
CA GLN A 53 3.67 -9.26 -7.19
C GLN A 53 2.52 -9.93 -6.44
N PRO A 54 2.02 -9.32 -5.34
CA PRO A 54 0.83 -9.82 -4.68
C PRO A 54 -0.40 -9.54 -5.55
N ALA A 55 -1.53 -10.16 -5.22
CA ALA A 55 -2.81 -9.78 -5.82
C ALA A 55 -3.11 -8.33 -5.41
N MET A 56 -3.47 -7.48 -6.38
CA MET A 56 -3.64 -6.06 -6.14
C MET A 56 -4.98 -5.57 -6.63
N THR A 57 -5.64 -4.74 -5.81
CA THR A 57 -6.87 -4.05 -6.16
C THR A 57 -6.68 -2.57 -5.87
N LEU A 58 -7.12 -1.73 -6.79
CA LEU A 58 -7.11 -0.27 -6.63
C LEU A 58 -8.53 0.23 -6.68
N MET A 59 -8.92 1.03 -5.70
CA MET A 59 -10.25 1.63 -5.65
C MET A 59 -10.14 3.13 -5.33
N TYR A 60 -10.98 3.92 -5.97
CA TYR A 60 -11.13 5.33 -5.62
C TYR A 60 -12.33 5.48 -4.72
N ALA A 61 -12.12 6.12 -3.57
CA ALA A 61 -13.16 6.40 -2.59
C ALA A 61 -13.51 7.88 -2.60
N ALA A 62 -14.75 8.20 -2.23
CA ALA A 62 -15.17 9.61 -2.12
C ALA A 62 -14.48 10.29 -0.94
N ALA A 63 -14.28 9.55 0.16
CA ALA A 63 -13.62 10.06 1.37
C ALA A 63 -13.17 8.88 2.22
N LEU A 64 -12.19 9.13 3.08
CA LEU A 64 -11.76 8.21 4.13
C LEU A 64 -12.18 8.77 5.49
N ALA A 65 -11.86 8.07 6.57
CA ALA A 65 -12.32 8.43 7.91
C ALA A 65 -11.93 9.86 8.33
N ASN A 66 -10.79 10.34 7.83
CA ASN A 66 -10.31 11.71 8.10
C ASN A 66 -10.12 12.41 6.74
N PRO A 67 -10.66 13.65 6.55
CA PRO A 67 -10.52 14.37 5.28
C PRO A 67 -9.07 14.63 4.84
N ALA A 68 -8.14 14.64 5.79
CA ALA A 68 -6.71 14.82 5.47
C ALA A 68 -6.07 13.55 4.91
N ILE A 69 -6.70 12.39 5.09
CA ILE A 69 -6.19 11.11 4.60
C ILE A 69 -6.65 10.89 3.17
N LYS A 70 -5.71 10.75 2.24
CA LYS A 70 -5.98 10.57 0.81
C LYS A 70 -5.62 9.18 0.29
N VAL A 71 -5.05 8.34 1.14
CA VAL A 71 -4.71 6.95 0.79
C VAL A 71 -4.85 6.05 2.00
N GLU A 72 -5.34 4.85 1.77
CA GLU A 72 -5.35 3.78 2.74
C GLU A 72 -4.97 2.49 2.03
N ILE A 73 -4.13 1.67 2.67
CA ILE A 73 -3.71 0.39 2.11
C ILE A 73 -4.08 -0.71 3.09
N ASP A 74 -4.77 -1.71 2.57
CA ASP A 74 -5.18 -2.89 3.31
C ASP A 74 -4.40 -4.08 2.75
N VAL A 75 -3.73 -4.83 3.63
CA VAL A 75 -2.86 -5.92 3.20
C VAL A 75 -3.19 -7.21 3.92
N TRP A 76 -2.95 -8.31 3.21
CA TRP A 76 -2.99 -9.66 3.76
C TRP A 76 -1.63 -10.28 3.54
N ALA A 77 -1.05 -10.82 4.59
CA ALA A 77 0.25 -11.46 4.54
C ALA A 77 0.16 -12.85 5.16
N SER A 78 0.92 -13.79 4.61
CA SER A 78 0.99 -15.15 5.13
C SER A 78 2.43 -15.62 5.04
N CYS A 79 2.89 -16.21 6.13
CA CYS A 79 4.24 -16.73 6.25
C CYS A 79 4.17 -18.21 6.67
N GLU A 80 4.81 -19.08 5.91
CA GLU A 80 4.89 -20.51 6.23
C GLU A 80 6.18 -20.88 6.93
#